data_5303ff98c07c94650edd9ead3001ad15
#
_entry.id   5303ff98c07c94650edd9ead3001ad15
#
_cell.length_a   1.000
_cell.length_b   1.000
_cell.length_c   1.000
_cell.angle_alpha   90.00
_cell.angle_beta   90.00
_cell.angle_gamma   90.00
#
_symmetry.space_group_name_H-M   'P 1'
#
loop_
_entity.id
_entity.type
_entity.pdbx_description
1 polymer ?
#
loop_
_entity_poly.entity_id
_entity_poly.type
_entity_poly.pdbx_seq_one_letter_code
_entity_poly.pdbx_strand_id
1 'polypeptide(L)'
;MDFYTNALQWGNTIFYRGVENGQRIKKKVRYQPTLFDLVHEPTGYKTLDGRHVLPHPFDSIQEAKDWYDSRKNQDVIFGNNQYAYCFLSDEYPNDVEWNKDQICIITIDIEVECENGFPNPKEAQEPLLSITLKNHQTKSIIVWGLHEFQNNRDDVTYILCENEADLLRKFVHQWSIIEPDVVTGWNTEFFDIPYLCNRIAKVFDEESVKKLSPWGRVHDREVYQM
;
A
#
# COMPACT_ATOMS: atom_id res chain seq x y z
N MET A 1 -5.64 -7.19 -20.47
CA MET A 1 -4.76 -8.05 -19.66
C MET A 1 -4.95 -7.61 -18.23
N ASP A 2 -5.25 -8.55 -17.35
CA ASP A 2 -5.59 -8.26 -15.97
C ASP A 2 -4.44 -8.68 -15.07
N PHE A 3 -4.07 -7.82 -14.11
CA PHE A 3 -2.98 -8.09 -13.17
C PHE A 3 -3.19 -7.31 -11.86
N TYR A 4 -2.62 -7.81 -10.78
CA TYR A 4 -2.65 -7.13 -9.49
C TYR A 4 -1.48 -6.18 -9.32
N THR A 5 -1.68 -5.08 -8.58
CA THR A 5 -0.61 -4.18 -8.12
C THR A 5 -0.38 -4.27 -6.63
N ASN A 6 -1.41 -4.65 -5.86
CA ASN A 6 -1.30 -4.86 -4.42
C ASN A 6 -2.42 -5.78 -3.90
N ALA A 7 -2.11 -6.60 -2.91
CA ALA A 7 -3.09 -7.34 -2.11
C ALA A 7 -2.66 -7.34 -0.64
N LEU A 8 -3.52 -6.86 0.25
CA LEU A 8 -3.26 -6.75 1.67
C LEU A 8 -4.42 -7.36 2.46
N GLN A 9 -4.11 -8.25 3.42
CA GLN A 9 -5.11 -8.76 4.34
C GLN A 9 -5.34 -7.81 5.51
N TRP A 10 -6.62 -7.56 5.82
CA TRP A 10 -7.05 -6.91 7.05
C TRP A 10 -8.30 -7.60 7.61
N GLY A 11 -8.16 -8.26 8.74
CA GLY A 11 -9.21 -9.11 9.29
C GLY A 11 -9.65 -10.18 8.29
N ASN A 12 -10.96 -10.23 7.99
CA ASN A 12 -11.55 -11.17 7.03
C ASN A 12 -11.56 -10.66 5.58
N THR A 13 -10.92 -9.54 5.31
CA THR A 13 -11.01 -8.85 4.02
C THR A 13 -9.63 -8.75 3.37
N ILE A 14 -9.57 -9.05 2.09
CA ILE A 14 -8.43 -8.71 1.23
C ILE A 14 -8.72 -7.37 0.57
N PHE A 15 -7.83 -6.41 0.77
CA PHE A 15 -7.80 -5.14 0.07
C PHE A 15 -6.96 -5.31 -1.20
N TYR A 16 -7.62 -5.36 -2.33
CA TYR A 16 -7.03 -5.67 -3.62
C TYR A 16 -6.97 -4.43 -4.51
N ARG A 17 -5.84 -4.24 -5.16
CA ARG A 17 -5.64 -3.27 -6.24
C ARG A 17 -5.06 -3.97 -7.44
N GLY A 18 -5.46 -3.55 -8.63
CA GLY A 18 -4.99 -4.12 -9.87
C GLY A 18 -5.47 -3.34 -11.08
N VAL A 19 -5.27 -3.94 -12.23
CA VAL A 19 -5.78 -3.48 -13.52
C VAL A 19 -6.70 -4.56 -14.06
N GLU A 20 -7.94 -4.21 -14.38
CA GLU A 20 -8.92 -5.08 -15.02
C GLU A 20 -9.47 -4.37 -16.26
N ASN A 21 -9.46 -5.06 -17.41
CA ASN A 21 -9.87 -4.50 -18.71
C ASN A 21 -9.18 -3.16 -19.05
N GLY A 22 -7.91 -3.02 -18.66
CA GLY A 22 -7.12 -1.82 -18.91
C GLY A 22 -7.42 -0.64 -17.97
N GLN A 23 -8.25 -0.83 -16.95
CA GLN A 23 -8.59 0.19 -15.96
C GLN A 23 -8.06 -0.19 -14.57
N ARG A 24 -7.47 0.78 -13.88
CA ARG A 24 -7.06 0.61 -12.48
C ARG A 24 -8.29 0.47 -11.61
N ILE A 25 -8.29 -0.57 -10.80
CA ILE A 25 -9.38 -0.87 -9.87
C ILE A 25 -8.89 -1.03 -8.43
N LYS A 26 -9.80 -0.84 -7.49
CA LYS A 26 -9.64 -1.23 -6.08
C LYS A 26 -10.92 -1.88 -5.59
N LYS A 27 -10.80 -3.03 -4.90
CA LYS A 27 -11.93 -3.74 -4.33
C LYS A 27 -11.59 -4.36 -2.97
N LYS A 28 -12.60 -4.52 -2.14
CA LYS A 28 -12.53 -5.25 -0.86
C LYS A 28 -13.18 -6.61 -1.08
N VAL A 29 -12.42 -7.68 -0.91
CA VAL A 29 -12.88 -9.03 -1.15
C VAL A 29 -12.96 -9.79 0.17
N ARG A 30 -14.09 -10.40 0.46
CA ARG A 30 -14.24 -11.34 1.57
C ARG A 30 -13.69 -12.68 1.12
N TYR A 31 -12.58 -13.09 1.70
CA TYR A 31 -11.89 -14.30 1.29
C TYR A 31 -12.31 -15.50 2.14
N GLN A 32 -12.55 -16.64 1.48
CA GLN A 32 -12.92 -17.91 2.06
C GLN A 32 -11.78 -18.91 1.88
N PRO A 33 -10.89 -19.05 2.88
CA PRO A 33 -9.73 -19.92 2.74
C PRO A 33 -10.07 -21.40 2.85
N THR A 34 -9.18 -22.25 2.33
CA THR A 34 -9.19 -23.69 2.54
C THR A 34 -7.88 -24.12 3.20
N LEU A 35 -7.96 -24.83 4.31
CA LEU A 35 -6.84 -25.55 4.90
C LEU A 35 -7.05 -27.07 4.71
N PHE A 36 -6.04 -27.87 5.02
CA PHE A 36 -6.07 -29.30 4.75
C PHE A 36 -5.59 -30.10 5.95
N ASP A 37 -6.31 -31.16 6.31
CA ASP A 37 -5.89 -32.15 7.32
C ASP A 37 -5.18 -33.32 6.65
N LEU A 38 -4.14 -33.82 7.31
CA LEU A 38 -3.52 -35.10 6.94
C LEU A 38 -4.48 -36.25 7.18
N VAL A 39 -4.62 -37.13 6.19
CA VAL A 39 -5.44 -38.33 6.29
C VAL A 39 -4.67 -39.55 5.79
N HIS A 40 -5.02 -40.73 6.30
CA HIS A 40 -4.39 -41.99 5.88
C HIS A 40 -5.06 -42.60 4.65
N GLU A 41 -6.31 -42.25 4.41
CA GLU A 41 -7.07 -42.76 3.28
C GLU A 41 -6.72 -41.99 1.99
N PRO A 42 -6.69 -42.69 0.83
CA PRO A 42 -6.47 -42.02 -0.44
C PRO A 42 -7.53 -40.95 -0.74
N THR A 43 -7.10 -39.73 -1.03
CA THR A 43 -7.95 -38.62 -1.48
C THR A 43 -7.46 -38.08 -2.82
N GLY A 44 -8.25 -37.21 -3.45
CA GLY A 44 -7.85 -36.48 -4.66
C GLY A 44 -6.80 -35.39 -4.40
N TYR A 45 -6.49 -35.08 -3.13
CA TYR A 45 -5.56 -34.02 -2.73
C TYR A 45 -4.33 -34.60 -2.06
N LYS A 46 -3.17 -34.04 -2.37
CA LYS A 46 -1.87 -34.46 -1.81
C LYS A 46 -1.00 -33.28 -1.44
N THR A 47 -0.21 -33.46 -0.40
CA THR A 47 0.90 -32.55 -0.09
C THR A 47 2.01 -32.66 -1.14
N LEU A 48 2.99 -31.76 -1.11
CA LEU A 48 4.12 -31.79 -2.03
C LEU A 48 4.98 -33.06 -1.88
N ASP A 49 5.00 -33.67 -0.70
CA ASP A 49 5.69 -34.94 -0.40
C ASP A 49 4.81 -36.20 -0.64
N GLY A 50 3.60 -36.00 -1.22
CA GLY A 50 2.74 -37.08 -1.71
C GLY A 50 1.77 -37.68 -0.67
N ARG A 51 1.73 -37.17 0.57
CA ARG A 51 0.77 -37.62 1.60
C ARG A 51 -0.64 -37.13 1.26
N HIS A 52 -1.64 -37.93 1.60
CA HIS A 52 -3.04 -37.57 1.34
C HIS A 52 -3.57 -36.60 2.37
N VAL A 53 -4.34 -35.61 1.90
CA VAL A 53 -4.98 -34.57 2.71
C VAL A 53 -6.44 -34.39 2.36
N LEU A 54 -7.24 -33.94 3.33
CA LEU A 54 -8.65 -33.62 3.16
C LEU A 54 -8.84 -32.09 3.26
N PRO A 55 -9.51 -31.44 2.29
CA PRO A 55 -9.75 -30.00 2.34
C PRO A 55 -10.83 -29.63 3.36
N HIS A 56 -10.58 -28.56 4.11
CA HIS A 56 -11.53 -27.88 4.99
C HIS A 56 -11.73 -26.45 4.49
N PRO A 57 -12.81 -26.16 3.76
CA PRO A 57 -13.18 -24.80 3.40
C PRO A 57 -13.78 -24.07 4.61
N PHE A 58 -13.51 -22.75 4.73
CA PHE A 58 -14.01 -21.88 5.79
C PHE A 58 -14.75 -20.68 5.20
N ASP A 59 -15.75 -20.19 5.89
CA ASP A 59 -16.53 -19.02 5.47
C ASP A 59 -15.79 -17.69 5.70
N SER A 60 -14.72 -17.72 6.49
CA SER A 60 -13.89 -16.54 6.76
C SER A 60 -12.46 -16.88 7.17
N ILE A 61 -11.57 -15.90 7.02
CA ILE A 61 -10.19 -15.99 7.50
C ILE A 61 -10.14 -16.20 9.02
N GLN A 62 -11.03 -15.55 9.78
CA GLN A 62 -11.06 -15.68 11.23
C GLN A 62 -11.43 -17.11 11.64
N GLU A 63 -12.42 -17.70 11.00
CA GLU A 63 -12.81 -19.07 11.26
C GLU A 63 -11.66 -20.06 10.99
N ALA A 64 -10.96 -19.89 9.87
CA ALA A 64 -9.79 -20.71 9.55
C ALA A 64 -8.68 -20.56 10.60
N LYS A 65 -8.42 -19.33 11.10
CA LYS A 65 -7.46 -19.09 12.18
C LYS A 65 -7.88 -19.75 13.48
N ASP A 66 -9.13 -19.54 13.91
CA ASP A 66 -9.65 -20.12 15.14
C ASP A 66 -9.61 -21.65 15.08
N TRP A 67 -9.93 -22.22 13.94
CA TRP A 67 -9.82 -23.67 13.72
C TRP A 67 -8.37 -24.15 13.81
N TYR A 68 -7.41 -23.45 13.16
CA TYR A 68 -6.00 -23.78 13.22
C TYR A 68 -5.46 -23.71 14.65
N ASP A 69 -5.78 -22.64 15.38
CA ASP A 69 -5.32 -22.40 16.75
C ASP A 69 -5.93 -23.37 17.76
N SER A 70 -7.14 -23.92 17.48
CA SER A 70 -7.79 -24.91 18.31
C SER A 70 -7.16 -26.30 18.25
N ARG A 71 -6.30 -26.56 17.24
CA ARG A 71 -5.70 -27.88 17.03
C ARG A 71 -4.50 -28.10 17.94
N LYS A 72 -4.49 -29.26 18.64
CA LYS A 72 -3.38 -29.65 19.52
C LYS A 72 -2.07 -29.97 18.76
N ASN A 73 -2.20 -30.48 17.54
CA ASN A 73 -1.09 -30.79 16.66
C ASN A 73 -1.30 -30.08 15.31
N GLN A 74 -0.53 -29.02 15.09
CA GLN A 74 -0.56 -28.22 13.87
C GLN A 74 0.32 -28.80 12.75
N ASP A 75 1.21 -29.78 13.06
CA ASP A 75 2.09 -30.41 12.07
C ASP A 75 1.36 -31.27 11.04
N VAL A 76 0.09 -31.61 11.32
CA VAL A 76 -0.79 -32.36 10.42
C VAL A 76 -1.71 -31.46 9.58
N ILE A 77 -1.60 -30.14 9.74
CA ILE A 77 -2.38 -29.15 9.01
C ILE A 77 -1.52 -28.57 7.88
N PHE A 78 -2.08 -28.56 6.69
CA PHE A 78 -1.42 -28.07 5.48
C PHE A 78 -2.23 -26.93 4.88
N GLY A 79 -1.57 -26.14 4.07
CA GLY A 79 -2.11 -24.93 3.44
C GLY A 79 -1.27 -23.72 3.80
N ASN A 80 -1.58 -22.59 3.19
CA ASN A 80 -0.89 -21.34 3.42
C ASN A 80 -1.79 -20.42 4.27
N ASN A 81 -1.23 -19.85 5.34
CA ASN A 81 -1.92 -18.90 6.22
C ASN A 81 -1.69 -17.44 5.82
N GLN A 82 -0.94 -17.20 4.76
CA GLN A 82 -0.79 -15.89 4.16
C GLN A 82 -1.92 -15.64 3.14
N TYR A 83 -3.10 -15.38 3.63
CA TYR A 83 -4.33 -15.38 2.86
C TYR A 83 -4.40 -14.38 1.71
N ALA A 84 -3.60 -13.30 1.73
CA ALA A 84 -3.47 -12.41 0.59
C ALA A 84 -2.84 -13.12 -0.62
N TYR A 85 -1.82 -13.96 -0.38
CA TYR A 85 -1.18 -14.75 -1.45
C TYR A 85 -2.07 -15.92 -1.89
N CYS A 86 -2.83 -16.53 -0.98
CA CYS A 86 -3.82 -17.55 -1.33
C CYS A 86 -4.85 -16.97 -2.28
N PHE A 87 -5.42 -15.81 -1.94
CA PHE A 87 -6.35 -15.08 -2.80
C PHE A 87 -5.75 -14.78 -4.18
N LEU A 88 -4.51 -14.28 -4.24
CA LEU A 88 -3.85 -14.01 -5.51
C LEU A 88 -3.62 -15.28 -6.34
N SER A 89 -3.29 -16.40 -5.70
CA SER A 89 -3.12 -17.70 -6.38
C SER A 89 -4.44 -18.23 -6.94
N ASP A 90 -5.56 -17.98 -6.25
CA ASP A 90 -6.90 -18.40 -6.70
C ASP A 90 -7.39 -17.52 -7.86
N GLU A 91 -7.18 -16.19 -7.79
CA GLU A 91 -7.57 -15.24 -8.86
C GLU A 91 -6.69 -15.37 -10.10
N TYR A 92 -5.42 -15.71 -9.91
CA TYR A 92 -4.41 -15.80 -10.96
C TYR A 92 -3.74 -17.19 -10.97
N PRO A 93 -4.44 -18.24 -11.42
CA PRO A 93 -3.91 -19.61 -11.41
C PRO A 93 -2.81 -19.87 -12.45
N ASN A 94 -2.59 -18.93 -13.36
CA ASN A 94 -1.56 -18.96 -14.40
C ASN A 94 -0.58 -17.80 -14.21
N ASP A 95 0.45 -17.77 -15.08
CA ASP A 95 1.41 -16.67 -15.11
C ASP A 95 0.74 -15.32 -15.31
N VAL A 96 1.18 -14.33 -14.57
CA VAL A 96 0.69 -12.94 -14.66
C VAL A 96 1.68 -12.11 -15.46
N GLU A 97 1.20 -11.42 -16.48
CA GLU A 97 1.98 -10.46 -17.23
C GLU A 97 1.61 -9.03 -16.78
N TRP A 98 2.61 -8.29 -16.27
CA TRP A 98 2.41 -6.91 -15.84
C TRP A 98 2.73 -5.91 -16.94
N ASN A 99 1.83 -4.98 -17.13
CA ASN A 99 2.09 -3.83 -17.98
C ASN A 99 2.48 -2.62 -17.10
N LYS A 100 3.78 -2.29 -17.09
CA LYS A 100 4.31 -1.18 -16.28
C LYS A 100 3.68 0.18 -16.62
N ASP A 101 3.22 0.36 -17.86
CA ASP A 101 2.63 1.62 -18.30
C ASP A 101 1.22 1.85 -17.73
N GLN A 102 0.64 0.83 -17.11
CA GLN A 102 -0.63 0.89 -16.39
C GLN A 102 -0.46 0.95 -14.87
N ILE A 103 0.78 0.86 -14.36
CA ILE A 103 1.11 0.98 -12.93
C ILE A 103 1.45 2.44 -12.64
N CYS A 104 0.70 3.09 -11.76
CA CYS A 104 0.97 4.47 -11.37
C CYS A 104 2.13 4.52 -10.36
N ILE A 105 3.31 4.88 -10.86
CA ILE A 105 4.52 5.04 -10.05
C ILE A 105 4.78 6.53 -9.86
N ILE A 106 4.89 6.95 -8.61
CA ILE A 106 5.20 8.33 -8.23
C ILE A 106 6.51 8.36 -7.45
N THR A 107 7.42 9.26 -7.87
CA THR A 107 8.50 9.71 -6.98
C THR A 107 8.02 10.93 -6.21
N ILE A 108 8.24 10.93 -4.91
CA ILE A 108 7.96 12.07 -4.02
C ILE A 108 9.26 12.54 -3.38
N ASP A 109 9.33 13.85 -3.15
CA ASP A 109 10.41 14.52 -2.43
C ASP A 109 9.85 15.74 -1.71
N ILE A 110 10.31 16.03 -0.49
CA ILE A 110 9.87 17.18 0.31
C ILE A 110 11.05 18.04 0.74
N GLU A 111 10.81 19.35 0.79
CA GLU A 111 11.74 20.29 1.43
C GLU A 111 11.11 20.84 2.70
N VAL A 112 11.88 20.81 3.77
CA VAL A 112 11.46 21.22 5.11
C VAL A 112 12.33 22.37 5.58
N GLU A 113 11.75 23.33 6.28
CA GLU A 113 12.53 24.37 6.95
C GLU A 113 13.50 23.76 7.97
N CYS A 114 14.72 24.27 8.05
CA CYS A 114 15.78 23.66 8.84
C CYS A 114 16.57 24.75 9.61
N GLU A 115 15.93 25.34 10.62
CA GLU A 115 16.62 26.36 11.46
C GLU A 115 17.44 25.72 12.60
N ASN A 116 17.00 24.58 13.15
CA ASN A 116 17.54 23.98 14.38
C ASN A 116 18.20 22.61 14.20
N GLY A 117 18.75 22.32 13.03
CA GLY A 117 19.32 21.03 12.67
C GLY A 117 18.40 20.17 11.80
N PHE A 118 18.77 18.92 11.55
CA PHE A 118 18.01 18.05 10.66
C PHE A 118 16.62 17.76 11.25
N PRO A 119 15.52 18.00 10.50
CA PRO A 119 14.17 17.84 11.01
C PRO A 119 13.85 16.41 11.41
N ASN A 120 13.16 16.23 12.56
CA ASN A 120 12.73 14.92 13.04
C ASN A 120 11.38 14.55 12.42
N PRO A 121 11.28 13.46 11.63
CA PRO A 121 10.04 13.09 10.98
C PRO A 121 8.93 12.66 11.94
N LYS A 122 9.26 12.15 13.14
CA LYS A 122 8.25 11.79 14.16
C LYS A 122 7.64 13.04 14.79
N GLU A 123 8.43 14.07 14.99
CA GLU A 123 7.96 15.31 15.61
C GLU A 123 7.34 16.26 14.58
N ALA A 124 7.85 16.28 13.35
CA ALA A 124 7.41 17.14 12.24
C ALA A 124 7.15 18.59 12.70
N GLN A 125 8.13 19.20 13.39
CA GLN A 125 7.99 20.53 13.99
C GLN A 125 8.02 21.63 12.93
N GLU A 126 8.97 21.54 12.03
CA GLU A 126 9.26 22.58 11.05
C GLU A 126 8.29 22.55 9.87
N PRO A 127 7.92 23.69 9.29
CA PRO A 127 7.01 23.74 8.16
C PRO A 127 7.61 23.16 6.89
N LEU A 128 6.75 22.64 6.02
CA LEU A 128 7.11 22.24 4.66
C LEU A 128 7.24 23.47 3.77
N LEU A 129 8.33 23.56 3.03
CA LEU A 129 8.61 24.62 2.06
C LEU A 129 8.14 24.23 0.66
N SER A 130 8.32 22.96 0.28
CA SER A 130 7.82 22.44 -0.98
C SER A 130 7.56 20.92 -0.92
N ILE A 131 6.70 20.46 -1.83
CA ILE A 131 6.48 19.05 -2.13
C ILE A 131 6.58 18.87 -3.64
N THR A 132 7.36 17.89 -4.08
CA THR A 132 7.54 17.52 -5.48
C THR A 132 6.98 16.12 -5.74
N LEU A 133 6.13 15.99 -6.76
CA LEU A 133 5.68 14.70 -7.29
C LEU A 133 6.10 14.55 -8.75
N LYS A 134 6.76 13.44 -9.08
CA LYS A 134 7.02 13.03 -10.47
C LYS A 134 6.21 11.79 -10.82
N ASN A 135 5.36 11.89 -11.81
CA ASN A 135 4.64 10.74 -12.36
C ASN A 135 5.48 10.06 -13.45
N HIS A 136 5.79 8.78 -13.26
CA HIS A 136 6.63 8.03 -14.19
C HIS A 136 5.93 7.63 -15.50
N GLN A 137 4.60 7.58 -15.52
CA GLN A 137 3.82 7.28 -16.72
C GLN A 137 3.74 8.50 -17.64
N THR A 138 3.27 9.62 -17.11
CA THR A 138 3.08 10.88 -17.88
C THR A 138 4.36 11.68 -18.03
N LYS A 139 5.41 11.37 -17.26
CA LYS A 139 6.67 12.12 -17.12
C LYS A 139 6.51 13.51 -16.54
N SER A 140 5.30 13.91 -16.16
CA SER A 140 5.02 15.22 -15.57
C SER A 140 5.54 15.31 -14.15
N ILE A 141 5.95 16.51 -13.78
CA ILE A 141 6.38 16.87 -12.43
C ILE A 141 5.46 17.98 -11.94
N ILE A 142 4.95 17.83 -10.72
CA ILE A 142 4.18 18.87 -10.04
C ILE A 142 4.94 19.26 -8.80
N VAL A 143 5.11 20.56 -8.60
CA VAL A 143 5.76 21.13 -7.42
C VAL A 143 4.80 22.11 -6.75
N TRP A 144 4.48 21.90 -5.50
CA TRP A 144 3.83 22.88 -4.64
C TRP A 144 4.91 23.57 -3.80
N GLY A 145 4.96 24.87 -3.78
CA GLY A 145 5.98 25.62 -3.03
C GLY A 145 5.44 26.93 -2.46
N LEU A 146 6.13 27.44 -1.43
CA LEU A 146 5.74 28.67 -0.72
C LEU A 146 6.40 29.94 -1.30
N HIS A 147 7.40 29.78 -2.15
CA HIS A 147 8.16 30.90 -2.70
C HIS A 147 8.04 30.95 -4.22
N GLU A 148 8.13 32.15 -4.79
CA GLU A 148 8.14 32.32 -6.24
C GLU A 148 9.32 31.56 -6.86
N PHE A 149 9.04 30.86 -7.94
CA PHE A 149 10.02 30.09 -8.70
C PHE A 149 9.81 30.29 -10.20
N GLN A 150 10.86 30.66 -10.91
CA GLN A 150 10.83 30.75 -12.37
C GLN A 150 11.10 29.38 -12.98
N ASN A 151 10.05 28.78 -13.53
CA ASN A 151 10.12 27.49 -14.18
C ASN A 151 10.36 27.67 -15.69
N ASN A 152 11.43 27.07 -16.20
CA ASN A 152 11.80 27.08 -17.63
C ASN A 152 11.61 25.70 -18.28
N ARG A 153 10.91 24.76 -17.64
CA ARG A 153 10.70 23.37 -18.10
C ARG A 153 9.24 23.12 -18.39
N ASP A 154 8.96 22.58 -19.57
CA ASP A 154 7.60 22.27 -20.02
C ASP A 154 6.98 21.05 -19.30
N ASP A 155 7.83 20.16 -18.75
CA ASP A 155 7.39 18.97 -18.00
C ASP A 155 7.12 19.23 -16.50
N VAL A 156 7.36 20.48 -16.02
CA VAL A 156 7.17 20.89 -14.62
C VAL A 156 6.01 21.87 -14.50
N THR A 157 5.06 21.55 -13.66
CA THR A 157 4.02 22.47 -13.23
C THR A 157 4.35 22.97 -11.82
N TYR A 158 4.67 24.25 -11.67
CA TYR A 158 4.89 24.87 -10.36
C TYR A 158 3.60 25.55 -9.88
N ILE A 159 3.19 25.25 -8.66
CA ILE A 159 2.00 25.79 -8.01
C ILE A 159 2.44 26.58 -6.79
N LEU A 160 2.37 27.90 -6.89
CA LEU A 160 2.61 28.78 -5.76
C LEU A 160 1.46 28.66 -4.76
N CYS A 161 1.80 28.44 -3.50
CA CYS A 161 0.88 28.29 -2.39
C CYS A 161 0.96 29.50 -1.45
N GLU A 162 -0.18 29.92 -0.91
CA GLU A 162 -0.27 31.09 -0.02
C GLU A 162 0.45 30.86 1.33
N ASN A 163 0.39 29.63 1.81
CA ASN A 163 0.97 29.17 3.06
C ASN A 163 1.02 27.62 3.09
N GLU A 164 1.63 27.06 4.12
CA GLU A 164 1.77 25.61 4.27
C GLU A 164 0.41 24.86 4.28
N ALA A 165 -0.61 25.41 4.92
CA ALA A 165 -1.93 24.77 4.95
C ALA A 165 -2.56 24.70 3.54
N ASP A 166 -2.34 25.72 2.71
CA ASP A 166 -2.78 25.71 1.30
C ASP A 166 -1.96 24.70 0.48
N LEU A 167 -0.65 24.63 0.69
CA LEU A 167 0.25 23.67 0.08
C LEU A 167 -0.21 22.24 0.38
N LEU A 168 -0.38 21.90 1.65
CA LEU A 168 -0.81 20.57 2.09
C LEU A 168 -2.21 20.21 1.58
N ARG A 169 -3.15 21.17 1.56
CA ARG A 169 -4.51 20.93 1.06
C ARG A 169 -4.50 20.58 -0.43
N LYS A 170 -3.76 21.34 -1.25
CA LYS A 170 -3.61 21.10 -2.69
C LYS A 170 -2.92 19.78 -2.97
N PHE A 171 -1.85 19.47 -2.22
CA PHE A 171 -1.13 18.20 -2.31
C PHE A 171 -2.05 17.00 -2.00
N VAL A 172 -2.72 16.99 -0.83
CA VAL A 172 -3.61 15.89 -0.42
C VAL A 172 -4.75 15.70 -1.42
N HIS A 173 -5.30 16.79 -1.95
CA HIS A 173 -6.32 16.72 -3.00
C HIS A 173 -5.79 16.04 -4.26
N GLN A 174 -4.63 16.45 -4.77
CA GLN A 174 -4.02 15.85 -5.95
C GLN A 174 -3.62 14.40 -5.72
N TRP A 175 -3.08 14.08 -4.55
CA TRP A 175 -2.74 12.72 -4.16
C TRP A 175 -3.95 11.78 -4.18
N SER A 176 -5.09 12.24 -3.66
CA SER A 176 -6.33 11.46 -3.65
C SER A 176 -6.92 11.19 -5.04
N ILE A 177 -6.56 12.01 -6.05
CA ILE A 177 -6.93 11.80 -7.46
C ILE A 177 -5.97 10.81 -8.12
N ILE A 178 -4.67 10.95 -7.86
CA ILE A 178 -3.64 10.09 -8.44
C ILE A 178 -3.76 8.67 -7.90
N GLU A 179 -3.97 8.50 -6.62
CA GLU A 179 -3.98 7.21 -5.90
C GLU A 179 -2.82 6.29 -6.38
N PRO A 180 -1.55 6.60 -6.12
CA PRO A 180 -0.43 5.86 -6.68
C PRO A 180 -0.45 4.38 -6.29
N ASP A 181 0.04 3.51 -7.17
CA ASP A 181 0.25 2.08 -6.87
C ASP A 181 1.61 1.86 -6.20
N VAL A 182 2.61 2.64 -6.60
CA VAL A 182 3.96 2.62 -6.06
C VAL A 182 4.40 4.03 -5.75
N VAL A 183 4.90 4.23 -4.53
CA VAL A 183 5.55 5.47 -4.10
C VAL A 183 7.02 5.18 -3.88
N THR A 184 7.87 6.02 -4.44
CA THR A 184 9.34 5.88 -4.35
C THR A 184 10.00 7.25 -4.17
N GLY A 185 11.27 7.26 -3.77
CA GLY A 185 12.10 8.44 -3.57
C GLY A 185 13.36 8.06 -2.80
N TRP A 186 14.22 9.03 -2.56
CA TRP A 186 15.38 8.82 -1.70
C TRP A 186 14.96 8.90 -0.24
N ASN A 187 15.21 7.82 0.52
CA ASN A 187 14.87 7.73 1.94
C ASN A 187 13.37 7.97 2.29
N THR A 188 12.49 7.85 1.33
CA THR A 188 11.06 8.20 1.41
C THR A 188 10.33 7.45 2.52
N GLU A 189 10.69 6.19 2.76
CA GLU A 189 10.08 5.36 3.82
C GLU A 189 10.42 5.87 5.23
N PHE A 190 11.61 6.42 5.43
CA PHE A 190 12.09 6.83 6.77
C PHE A 190 11.98 8.32 7.02
N PHE A 191 11.82 9.16 5.99
CA PHE A 191 11.75 10.60 6.14
C PHE A 191 10.49 11.20 5.51
N ASP A 192 10.36 11.22 4.17
CA ASP A 192 9.32 12.00 3.50
C ASP A 192 7.90 11.58 3.90
N ILE A 193 7.59 10.29 3.83
CA ILE A 193 6.23 9.81 4.13
C ILE A 193 5.91 9.98 5.62
N PRO A 194 6.76 9.55 6.58
CA PRO A 194 6.52 9.83 8.00
C PRO A 194 6.37 11.32 8.31
N TYR A 195 7.24 12.16 7.73
CA TYR A 195 7.16 13.61 7.92
C TYR A 195 5.84 14.17 7.44
N LEU A 196 5.44 13.84 6.21
CA LEU A 196 4.16 14.26 5.63
C LEU A 196 2.96 13.82 6.47
N CYS A 197 2.92 12.56 6.89
CA CYS A 197 1.83 12.05 7.71
C CYS A 197 1.72 12.85 9.03
N ASN A 198 2.82 12.98 9.75
CA ASN A 198 2.85 13.68 11.03
C ASN A 198 2.59 15.19 10.87
N ARG A 199 3.08 15.81 9.80
CA ARG A 199 2.85 17.23 9.53
C ARG A 199 1.40 17.52 9.15
N ILE A 200 0.78 16.66 8.30
CA ILE A 200 -0.65 16.78 7.96
C ILE A 200 -1.52 16.61 9.20
N ALA A 201 -1.22 15.63 10.06
CA ALA A 201 -1.94 15.44 11.33
C ALA A 201 -1.84 16.69 12.23
N LYS A 202 -0.67 17.31 12.28
CA LYS A 202 -0.40 18.51 13.10
C LYS A 202 -1.08 19.77 12.56
N VAL A 203 -1.06 19.98 11.24
CA VAL A 203 -1.63 21.18 10.59
C VAL A 203 -3.14 21.09 10.46
N PHE A 204 -3.67 19.88 10.24
CA PHE A 204 -5.10 19.61 10.10
C PHE A 204 -5.60 18.66 11.20
N ASP A 205 -5.60 17.36 10.91
CA ASP A 205 -6.06 16.29 11.80
C ASP A 205 -5.66 14.91 11.25
N GLU A 206 -5.86 13.85 12.06
CA GLU A 206 -5.62 12.45 11.69
C GLU A 206 -6.52 11.95 10.54
N GLU A 207 -7.73 12.49 10.40
CA GLU A 207 -8.63 12.13 9.30
C GLU A 207 -8.08 12.60 7.94
N SER A 208 -7.38 13.73 7.94
CA SER A 208 -6.72 14.24 6.73
C SER A 208 -5.56 13.37 6.28
N VAL A 209 -4.83 12.74 7.21
CA VAL A 209 -3.75 11.77 6.91
C VAL A 209 -4.32 10.54 6.21
N LYS A 210 -5.49 10.07 6.58
CA LYS A 210 -6.14 8.90 5.97
C LYS A 210 -6.42 9.06 4.48
N LYS A 211 -6.50 10.29 3.98
CA LYS A 211 -6.65 10.59 2.54
C LYS A 211 -5.43 10.22 1.70
N LEU A 212 -4.26 10.01 2.34
CA LEU A 212 -3.08 9.52 1.67
C LEU A 212 -3.17 8.03 1.30
N SER A 213 -4.07 7.30 1.94
CA SER A 213 -4.30 5.88 1.69
C SER A 213 -5.55 5.64 0.85
N PRO A 214 -5.51 4.82 -0.20
CA PRO A 214 -6.70 4.47 -0.98
C PRO A 214 -7.77 3.73 -0.16
N TRP A 215 -7.39 3.27 1.04
CA TRP A 215 -8.26 2.52 1.96
C TRP A 215 -8.68 3.32 3.20
N GLY A 216 -8.22 4.57 3.33
CA GLY A 216 -8.42 5.37 4.52
C GLY A 216 -7.70 4.81 5.75
N ARG A 217 -6.54 4.18 5.54
CA ARG A 217 -5.76 3.54 6.61
C ARG A 217 -4.29 3.91 6.48
N VAL A 218 -3.75 4.44 7.56
CA VAL A 218 -2.32 4.74 7.72
C VAL A 218 -1.90 4.15 9.05
N HIS A 219 -0.77 3.46 9.09
CA HIS A 219 -0.22 2.83 10.29
C HIS A 219 1.27 3.06 10.35
N ASP A 220 1.78 3.35 11.52
CA ASP A 220 3.19 3.34 11.81
C ASP A 220 3.69 1.89 11.88
N ARG A 221 4.83 1.65 11.29
CA ARG A 221 5.56 0.41 11.42
C ARG A 221 6.89 0.67 12.10
N GLU A 222 7.06 0.14 13.30
CA GLU A 222 8.38 0.14 13.93
C GLU A 222 9.29 -0.88 13.21
N VAL A 223 10.36 -0.38 12.61
CA VAL A 223 11.41 -1.24 12.03
C VAL A 223 12.55 -1.29 13.04
N TYR A 224 12.69 -2.42 13.71
CA TYR A 224 13.86 -2.67 14.53
C TYR A 224 15.02 -3.03 13.59
N GLN A 225 16.04 -2.18 13.53
CA GLN A 225 17.32 -2.55 12.91
C GLN A 225 17.99 -3.57 13.83
N MET A 226 18.18 -4.79 13.31
CA MET A 226 19.01 -5.81 13.94
C MET A 226 20.49 -5.54 13.68
#